data_034cbb6fe4601faabbffbd8468dc3ade
#
_entry.id   034cbb6fe4601faabbffbd8468dc3ade
#
_cell.length_a   1.000
_cell.length_b   1.000
_cell.length_c   1.000
_cell.angle_alpha   90.00
_cell.angle_beta   90.00
_cell.angle_gamma   90.00
#
_symmetry.space_group_name_H-M   'P 1'
#
loop_
_entity.id
_entity.type
_entity.pdbx_description
1 polymer ?
#
loop_
_entity_poly.entity_id
_entity_poly.type
_entity_poly.pdbx_seq_one_letter_code
_entity_poly.pdbx_strand_id
1 'polypeptide(L)'
;MALVDVQAQDKLKNMPGYEQYREIAPQIRRSVKPGTLYVNWEEDGKSFTYVQDGKQWQYDIRKKKATELGAPPAVERRPRGFRPARGRQYPSAESPDGNWRAYTENRNMYLSKPDGSGKMAITTDGNMENMNKYGIATWVYGEELGQNTAMWWSPDSKKIAFYKFNEKGAKQYYVLLDQLQLYDSLEIMSYPKVGEPNLPVDLMVYDLETKEMMQFDVRDGKDFDDGPLGTYLYGMSWTPDGKEFLYHSTNRKQDIMEYRAGNPETGETRVVVREEWLASFTKNTPEMRVLADGEHFIWASERTGFNNYYLYNWDGTLVNPITQHEFEVANIVRVDEEDGVMYYMARSGDNHMKMQLHRVRLDGKKDTRLTDPSMNHSVDIAPDGKHFIDIVQTHNTPPRTLLIDDKGKELDVF
;
A
#
# COMPACT_ATOMS: atom_id res chain seq x y z
N MET A 1 4.68 48.72 14.46
CA MET A 1 4.14 47.64 15.27
C MET A 1 5.09 46.47 15.12
N ALA A 2 5.89 46.17 16.14
CA ALA A 2 6.89 45.07 16.06
C ALA A 2 6.15 43.74 16.08
N LEU A 3 6.36 42.94 15.07
CA LEU A 3 5.94 41.55 15.04
C LEU A 3 6.72 40.80 16.15
N VAL A 4 6.02 40.44 17.22
CA VAL A 4 6.56 39.55 18.23
C VAL A 4 6.43 38.13 17.63
N ASP A 5 7.53 37.59 17.13
CA ASP A 5 7.64 36.18 16.77
C ASP A 5 7.43 35.34 18.03
N VAL A 6 6.24 34.83 18.25
CA VAL A 6 5.95 33.89 19.34
C VAL A 6 6.44 32.52 18.92
N GLN A 7 7.73 32.25 19.11
CA GLN A 7 8.30 30.92 18.90
C GLN A 7 8.00 30.06 20.14
N ALA A 8 7.04 29.17 20.02
CA ALA A 8 6.73 28.16 21.06
C ALA A 8 7.98 27.30 21.43
N GLN A 9 8.98 27.26 20.57
CA GLN A 9 10.26 26.56 20.77
C GLN A 9 11.25 27.33 21.67
N ASP A 10 11.02 28.59 21.96
CA ASP A 10 11.96 29.39 22.78
C ASP A 10 12.01 28.94 24.24
N LYS A 11 10.93 28.35 24.75
CA LYS A 11 10.94 27.77 26.10
C LYS A 11 11.95 26.62 26.25
N LEU A 12 12.09 25.79 25.21
CA LEU A 12 13.03 24.68 25.21
C LEU A 12 14.48 25.18 25.28
N LYS A 13 14.81 26.25 24.55
CA LYS A 13 16.15 26.86 24.50
C LYS A 13 16.60 27.44 25.84
N ASN A 14 15.66 27.80 26.69
CA ASN A 14 15.90 28.39 28.02
C ASN A 14 15.89 27.32 29.14
N MET A 15 15.70 26.05 28.82
CA MET A 15 15.75 24.98 29.82
C MET A 15 17.17 24.68 30.28
N PRO A 16 17.39 24.38 31.56
CA PRO A 16 18.70 23.93 32.05
C PRO A 16 19.19 22.71 31.27
N GLY A 17 20.43 22.77 30.79
CA GLY A 17 21.05 21.69 30.01
C GLY A 17 20.81 21.74 28.51
N TYR A 18 19.99 22.69 27.98
CA TYR A 18 19.74 22.76 26.54
C TYR A 18 21.00 23.06 25.73
N GLU A 19 21.89 23.94 26.20
CA GLU A 19 23.16 24.23 25.54
C GLU A 19 24.06 22.99 25.49
N GLN A 20 24.19 22.27 26.59
CA GLN A 20 24.92 21.01 26.66
C GLN A 20 24.33 19.98 25.69
N TYR A 21 22.98 19.84 25.65
CA TYR A 21 22.32 18.98 24.68
C TYR A 21 22.62 19.39 23.24
N ARG A 22 22.60 20.68 22.93
CA ARG A 22 22.88 21.20 21.57
C ARG A 22 24.32 20.89 21.13
N GLU A 23 25.28 20.96 22.03
CA GLU A 23 26.67 20.62 21.77
C GLU A 23 26.89 19.11 21.58
N ILE A 24 26.20 18.29 22.37
CA ILE A 24 26.37 16.84 22.38
C ILE A 24 25.50 16.14 21.32
N ALA A 25 24.31 16.66 21.02
CA ALA A 25 23.34 16.01 20.12
C ALA A 25 23.91 15.65 18.73
N PRO A 26 24.73 16.47 18.07
CA PRO A 26 25.40 16.08 16.82
C PRO A 26 26.42 14.94 16.98
N GLN A 27 26.99 14.78 18.18
CA GLN A 27 27.99 13.77 18.49
C GLN A 27 27.36 12.42 18.83
N ILE A 28 26.13 12.40 19.37
CA ILE A 28 25.41 11.18 19.75
C ILE A 28 25.28 10.23 18.56
N ARG A 29 24.89 10.74 17.38
CA ARG A 29 24.76 9.93 16.16
C ARG A 29 26.08 9.33 15.67
N ARG A 30 27.21 9.91 16.03
CA ARG A 30 28.54 9.47 15.63
C ARG A 30 29.24 8.62 16.69
N SER A 31 28.72 8.59 17.90
CA SER A 31 29.30 7.84 19.02
C SER A 31 28.98 6.33 18.99
N VAL A 32 27.98 5.92 18.20
CA VAL A 32 27.61 4.53 18.03
C VAL A 32 27.76 4.15 16.56
N LYS A 33 28.49 3.08 16.29
CA LYS A 33 28.51 2.44 14.98
C LYS A 33 27.36 1.44 14.95
N PRO A 34 26.29 1.70 14.15
CA PRO A 34 25.23 0.69 13.98
C PRO A 34 25.83 -0.51 13.26
N GLY A 35 25.55 -1.71 13.75
CA GLY A 35 25.91 -2.95 13.06
C GLY A 35 24.98 -3.26 11.87
N THR A 36 24.13 -2.30 11.50
CA THR A 36 23.22 -2.41 10.36
C THR A 36 23.84 -1.84 9.11
N LEU A 37 23.84 -2.60 8.02
CA LEU A 37 24.27 -2.17 6.71
C LEU A 37 23.14 -2.38 5.70
N TYR A 38 22.76 -1.30 5.03
CA TYR A 38 21.82 -1.35 3.91
C TYR A 38 22.60 -1.36 2.61
N VAL A 39 22.23 -2.25 1.71
CA VAL A 39 22.94 -2.46 0.45
C VAL A 39 22.08 -2.08 -0.76
N ASN A 40 22.75 -1.77 -1.87
CA ASN A 40 22.11 -1.72 -3.17
C ASN A 40 22.78 -2.79 -4.03
N TRP A 41 22.00 -3.82 -4.35
CA TRP A 41 22.46 -4.92 -5.20
C TRP A 41 22.70 -4.47 -6.63
N GLU A 42 23.73 -4.99 -7.27
CA GLU A 42 23.85 -4.93 -8.72
C GLU A 42 22.91 -5.94 -9.37
N GLU A 43 22.49 -5.68 -10.61
CA GLU A 43 21.46 -6.48 -11.31
C GLU A 43 21.80 -7.96 -11.41
N ASP A 44 23.08 -8.30 -11.50
CA ASP A 44 23.53 -9.69 -11.60
C ASP A 44 23.63 -10.43 -10.25
N GLY A 45 23.34 -9.75 -9.14
CA GLY A 45 23.37 -10.31 -7.78
C GLY A 45 24.75 -10.72 -7.27
N LYS A 46 25.85 -10.43 -8.00
CA LYS A 46 27.21 -10.87 -7.64
C LYS A 46 28.01 -9.84 -6.86
N SER A 47 27.52 -8.64 -6.77
CA SER A 47 28.09 -7.55 -5.99
C SER A 47 26.99 -6.59 -5.50
N PHE A 48 27.35 -5.79 -4.53
CA PHE A 48 26.48 -4.74 -4.01
C PHE A 48 27.27 -3.54 -3.57
N THR A 49 26.63 -2.38 -3.55
CA THR A 49 27.19 -1.15 -2.98
C THR A 49 26.56 -0.83 -1.63
N TYR A 50 27.33 -0.18 -0.77
CA TYR A 50 26.85 0.28 0.55
C TYR A 50 27.60 1.54 0.98
N VAL A 51 27.05 2.23 1.98
CA VAL A 51 27.68 3.42 2.57
C VAL A 51 28.08 3.10 4.02
N GLN A 52 29.37 3.27 4.31
CA GLN A 52 29.91 3.09 5.65
C GLN A 52 30.96 4.20 5.93
N ASP A 53 30.92 4.78 7.12
CA ASP A 53 31.82 5.86 7.56
C ASP A 53 31.86 7.05 6.58
N GLY A 54 30.73 7.36 5.92
CA GLY A 54 30.62 8.49 4.96
C GLY A 54 31.21 8.24 3.58
N LYS A 55 31.63 7.02 3.29
CA LYS A 55 32.16 6.58 2.00
C LYS A 55 31.27 5.51 1.38
N GLN A 56 31.25 5.47 0.06
CA GLN A 56 30.62 4.40 -0.70
C GLN A 56 31.65 3.30 -0.98
N TRP A 57 31.19 2.06 -0.82
CA TRP A 57 31.96 0.85 -1.05
C TRP A 57 31.23 -0.05 -2.03
N GLN A 58 31.95 -0.83 -2.82
CA GLN A 58 31.43 -1.96 -3.59
C GLN A 58 32.04 -3.27 -3.05
N TYR A 59 31.19 -4.23 -2.77
CA TYR A 59 31.59 -5.57 -2.32
C TYR A 59 31.38 -6.59 -3.43
N ASP A 60 32.44 -7.32 -3.81
CA ASP A 60 32.44 -8.44 -4.75
C ASP A 60 32.33 -9.74 -3.93
N ILE A 61 31.21 -10.47 -4.07
CA ILE A 61 30.90 -11.66 -3.27
C ILE A 61 31.94 -12.77 -3.54
N ARG A 62 32.28 -12.98 -4.80
CA ARG A 62 33.23 -14.05 -5.20
C ARG A 62 34.63 -13.79 -4.66
N LYS A 63 35.09 -12.54 -4.71
CA LYS A 63 36.42 -12.15 -4.23
C LYS A 63 36.47 -11.93 -2.72
N LYS A 64 35.32 -11.83 -2.07
CA LYS A 64 35.15 -11.42 -0.66
C LYS A 64 35.93 -10.14 -0.37
N LYS A 65 35.75 -9.12 -1.20
CA LYS A 65 36.55 -7.91 -1.13
C LYS A 65 35.69 -6.65 -1.32
N ALA A 66 35.83 -5.73 -0.38
CA ALA A 66 35.30 -4.37 -0.52
C ALA A 66 36.31 -3.48 -1.22
N THR A 67 35.87 -2.63 -2.12
CA THR A 67 36.62 -1.59 -2.81
C THR A 67 35.98 -0.24 -2.56
N GLU A 68 36.74 0.76 -2.09
CA GLU A 68 36.25 2.10 -1.87
C GLU A 68 35.94 2.78 -3.22
N LEU A 69 34.77 3.36 -3.36
CA LEU A 69 34.33 4.12 -4.53
C LEU A 69 34.41 5.64 -4.31
N GLY A 70 34.67 6.09 -3.07
CA GLY A 70 34.78 7.50 -2.70
C GLY A 70 33.53 8.03 -2.00
N ALA A 71 33.16 9.29 -2.25
CA ALA A 71 32.00 9.91 -1.63
C ALA A 71 30.71 9.26 -2.15
N PRO A 72 29.70 9.00 -1.28
CA PRO A 72 28.42 8.49 -1.74
C PRO A 72 27.75 9.50 -2.69
N PRO A 73 26.98 9.02 -3.68
CA PRO A 73 26.26 9.89 -4.58
C PRO A 73 25.35 10.83 -3.78
N ALA A 74 25.27 12.08 -4.23
CA ALA A 74 24.35 13.02 -3.63
C ALA A 74 22.92 12.46 -3.72
N VAL A 75 22.26 12.33 -2.59
CA VAL A 75 20.85 11.97 -2.57
C VAL A 75 20.09 13.14 -3.18
N GLU A 76 19.74 13.06 -4.45
CA GLU A 76 18.78 13.98 -5.05
C GLU A 76 17.49 13.84 -4.28
N ARG A 77 17.20 14.80 -3.43
CA ARG A 77 15.89 14.92 -2.80
C ARG A 77 14.90 15.27 -3.91
N ARG A 78 14.27 14.25 -4.50
CA ARG A 78 13.13 14.51 -5.37
C ARG A 78 12.14 15.37 -4.57
N PRO A 79 11.65 16.48 -5.14
CA PRO A 79 10.63 17.26 -4.49
C PRO A 79 9.52 16.29 -4.07
N ARG A 80 9.08 16.37 -2.83
CA ARG A 80 7.90 15.60 -2.41
C ARG A 80 6.75 16.07 -3.29
N GLY A 81 6.27 15.20 -4.18
CA GLY A 81 5.08 15.49 -4.97
C GLY A 81 3.92 15.87 -4.04
N PHE A 82 2.94 16.55 -4.59
CA PHE A 82 1.72 16.87 -3.86
C PHE A 82 1.15 15.57 -3.26
N ARG A 83 0.83 15.61 -1.98
CA ARG A 83 0.09 14.55 -1.29
C ARG A 83 -1.20 15.17 -0.75
N PRO A 84 -2.34 14.50 -0.91
CA PRO A 84 -3.57 14.96 -0.29
C PRO A 84 -3.39 15.08 1.22
N ALA A 85 -4.10 16.00 1.84
CA ALA A 85 -4.20 16.04 3.29
C ALA A 85 -4.84 14.74 3.81
N ARG A 86 -4.63 14.45 5.09
CA ARG A 86 -5.18 13.26 5.76
C ARG A 86 -6.68 13.12 5.47
N GLY A 87 -7.12 11.92 5.13
CA GLY A 87 -8.52 11.61 4.81
C GLY A 87 -9.01 12.16 3.47
N ARG A 88 -8.13 12.75 2.66
CA ARG A 88 -8.46 13.33 1.34
C ARG A 88 -7.92 12.50 0.19
N GLN A 89 -8.50 12.71 -0.98
CA GLN A 89 -8.08 12.11 -2.24
C GLN A 89 -7.37 13.13 -3.12
N TYR A 90 -6.59 12.62 -4.07
CA TYR A 90 -6.11 13.45 -5.19
C TYR A 90 -7.31 13.98 -5.96
N PRO A 91 -7.34 15.29 -6.29
CA PRO A 91 -8.48 15.90 -6.99
C PRO A 91 -8.52 15.53 -8.47
N SER A 92 -7.49 14.92 -8.98
CA SER A 92 -7.36 14.54 -10.39
C SER A 92 -6.45 13.33 -10.59
N ALA A 93 -6.62 12.64 -11.72
CA ALA A 93 -5.78 11.55 -12.19
C ALA A 93 -5.45 11.76 -13.67
N GLU A 94 -4.17 11.61 -14.05
CA GLU A 94 -3.73 11.62 -15.44
C GLU A 94 -3.83 10.21 -16.03
N SER A 95 -4.20 10.13 -17.32
CA SER A 95 -4.22 8.84 -18.01
C SER A 95 -2.80 8.29 -18.21
N PRO A 96 -2.61 6.96 -18.24
CA PRO A 96 -1.30 6.34 -18.45
C PRO A 96 -0.56 6.81 -19.70
N ASP A 97 -1.28 7.13 -20.78
CA ASP A 97 -0.73 7.66 -22.05
C ASP A 97 -0.41 9.17 -21.98
N GLY A 98 -0.77 9.85 -20.86
CA GLY A 98 -0.56 11.28 -20.65
C GLY A 98 -1.44 12.20 -21.51
N ASN A 99 -2.45 11.67 -22.22
CA ASN A 99 -3.28 12.45 -23.13
C ASN A 99 -4.51 13.08 -22.47
N TRP A 100 -4.90 12.56 -21.29
CA TRP A 100 -6.11 12.96 -20.60
C TRP A 100 -5.86 13.21 -19.12
N ARG A 101 -6.64 14.11 -18.56
CA ARG A 101 -6.74 14.36 -17.12
C ARG A 101 -8.20 14.26 -16.71
N ALA A 102 -8.50 13.36 -15.77
CA ALA A 102 -9.78 13.30 -15.09
C ALA A 102 -9.71 14.11 -13.79
N TYR A 103 -10.78 14.81 -13.46
CA TYR A 103 -10.85 15.60 -12.24
C TYR A 103 -12.29 15.86 -11.79
N THR A 104 -12.46 16.26 -10.54
CA THR A 104 -13.75 16.60 -9.97
C THR A 104 -13.88 18.11 -9.82
N GLU A 105 -15.02 18.64 -10.24
CA GLU A 105 -15.41 20.04 -10.03
C GLU A 105 -16.90 20.11 -9.73
N ASN A 106 -17.29 20.85 -8.69
CA ASN A 106 -18.71 21.02 -8.31
C ASN A 106 -19.48 19.69 -8.21
N ARG A 107 -18.87 18.66 -7.58
CA ARG A 107 -19.43 17.30 -7.36
C ARG A 107 -19.55 16.45 -8.62
N ASN A 108 -19.11 16.93 -9.79
CA ASN A 108 -19.15 16.21 -11.05
C ASN A 108 -17.76 15.88 -11.57
N MET A 109 -17.69 14.80 -12.37
CA MET A 109 -16.47 14.36 -13.04
C MET A 109 -16.33 15.04 -14.40
N TYR A 110 -15.12 15.47 -14.70
CA TYR A 110 -14.71 16.07 -15.97
C TYR A 110 -13.47 15.40 -16.53
N LEU A 111 -13.35 15.46 -17.85
CA LEU A 111 -12.11 15.19 -18.59
C LEU A 111 -11.61 16.47 -19.26
N SER A 112 -10.29 16.58 -19.39
CA SER A 112 -9.64 17.60 -20.22
C SER A 112 -8.30 17.06 -20.75
N LYS A 113 -7.67 17.80 -21.64
CA LYS A 113 -6.25 17.63 -21.93
C LYS A 113 -5.43 18.08 -20.71
N PRO A 114 -4.16 17.65 -20.56
CA PRO A 114 -3.31 18.06 -19.44
C PRO A 114 -3.15 19.58 -19.30
N ASP A 115 -3.19 20.32 -20.43
CA ASP A 115 -3.14 21.78 -20.48
C ASP A 115 -4.47 22.47 -20.10
N GLY A 116 -5.52 21.68 -19.79
CA GLY A 116 -6.85 22.15 -19.45
C GLY A 116 -7.79 22.41 -20.64
N SER A 117 -7.31 22.27 -21.87
CA SER A 117 -8.16 22.40 -23.06
C SER A 117 -9.10 21.20 -23.25
N GLY A 118 -10.13 21.34 -24.03
CA GLY A 118 -11.06 20.27 -24.36
C GLY A 118 -11.87 19.76 -23.15
N LYS A 119 -12.19 20.64 -22.20
CA LYS A 119 -13.01 20.30 -21.01
C LYS A 119 -14.34 19.68 -21.44
N MET A 120 -14.64 18.52 -20.88
CA MET A 120 -15.85 17.75 -21.12
C MET A 120 -16.40 17.23 -19.78
N ALA A 121 -17.67 17.45 -19.51
CA ALA A 121 -18.36 16.85 -18.37
C ALA A 121 -18.74 15.40 -18.70
N ILE A 122 -18.42 14.45 -17.82
CA ILE A 122 -18.85 13.06 -17.92
C ILE A 122 -19.99 12.74 -16.94
N THR A 123 -20.19 13.57 -15.91
CA THR A 123 -21.40 13.56 -15.09
C THR A 123 -21.96 14.99 -14.95
N THR A 124 -23.27 15.13 -14.74
CA THR A 124 -23.93 16.44 -14.69
C THR A 124 -24.97 16.58 -13.58
N ASP A 125 -25.27 15.49 -12.86
CA ASP A 125 -26.31 15.45 -11.82
C ASP A 125 -25.75 15.57 -10.39
N GLY A 126 -24.43 15.74 -10.26
CA GLY A 126 -23.78 16.00 -8.97
C GLY A 126 -24.09 17.43 -8.51
N ASN A 127 -24.95 17.58 -7.50
CA ASN A 127 -25.33 18.88 -6.94
C ASN A 127 -25.77 18.74 -5.47
N MET A 128 -26.11 19.86 -4.84
CA MET A 128 -26.55 19.91 -3.43
C MET A 128 -28.03 19.54 -3.23
N GLU A 129 -28.81 19.40 -4.29
CA GLU A 129 -30.22 19.02 -4.21
C GLU A 129 -30.38 17.51 -4.14
N ASN A 130 -29.73 16.75 -5.05
CA ASN A 130 -29.75 15.31 -5.05
C ASN A 130 -28.63 14.67 -4.22
N MET A 131 -27.65 15.47 -3.79
CA MET A 131 -26.51 15.08 -2.95
C MET A 131 -25.59 14.03 -3.59
N ASN A 132 -25.67 13.80 -4.90
CA ASN A 132 -24.71 12.97 -5.61
C ASN A 132 -23.36 13.66 -5.71
N LYS A 133 -22.27 12.89 -5.65
CA LYS A 133 -20.91 13.35 -5.97
C LYS A 133 -20.11 12.22 -6.64
N TYR A 134 -19.21 12.61 -7.54
CA TYR A 134 -18.47 11.73 -8.40
C TYR A 134 -16.97 12.01 -8.32
N GLY A 135 -16.16 10.92 -8.40
CA GLY A 135 -14.71 11.02 -8.43
C GLY A 135 -14.06 11.55 -7.16
N ILE A 136 -14.81 11.56 -6.06
CA ILE A 136 -14.31 11.93 -4.74
C ILE A 136 -14.96 11.03 -3.69
N ALA A 137 -14.21 10.54 -2.73
CA ALA A 137 -14.74 9.70 -1.68
C ALA A 137 -15.10 10.51 -0.42
N THR A 138 -15.74 9.84 0.55
CA THR A 138 -15.96 10.40 1.88
C THR A 138 -14.66 10.40 2.68
N TRP A 139 -14.59 11.21 3.73
CA TRP A 139 -13.42 11.28 4.61
C TRP A 139 -13.06 9.90 5.22
N VAL A 140 -14.07 9.09 5.57
CA VAL A 140 -13.90 7.73 6.10
C VAL A 140 -13.09 6.86 5.14
N TYR A 141 -13.33 6.97 3.83
CA TYR A 141 -12.60 6.19 2.83
C TYR A 141 -11.12 6.58 2.74
N GLY A 142 -10.81 7.87 2.86
CA GLY A 142 -9.42 8.34 2.88
C GLY A 142 -8.69 7.99 4.16
N GLU A 143 -9.37 8.08 5.30
CA GLU A 143 -8.76 7.90 6.62
C GLU A 143 -8.69 6.44 7.05
N GLU A 144 -9.83 5.71 6.98
CA GLU A 144 -9.94 4.35 7.52
C GLU A 144 -9.56 3.28 6.48
N LEU A 145 -9.89 3.51 5.21
CA LEU A 145 -9.65 2.55 4.13
C LEU A 145 -8.45 2.92 3.25
N GLY A 146 -7.73 4.00 3.57
CA GLY A 146 -6.51 4.40 2.88
C GLY A 146 -6.72 4.81 1.41
N GLN A 147 -7.96 5.16 1.02
CA GLN A 147 -8.27 5.53 -0.37
C GLN A 147 -7.83 6.97 -0.66
N ASN A 148 -6.62 7.15 -1.18
CA ASN A 148 -6.06 8.44 -1.56
C ASN A 148 -6.39 8.86 -3.00
N THR A 149 -7.10 8.02 -3.75
CA THR A 149 -7.67 8.31 -5.08
C THR A 149 -9.11 7.83 -5.13
N ALA A 150 -9.91 8.43 -6.00
CA ALA A 150 -11.33 8.10 -6.20
C ALA A 150 -11.68 7.94 -7.68
N MET A 151 -10.64 7.84 -8.53
CA MET A 151 -10.74 7.63 -9.97
C MET A 151 -9.52 6.85 -10.47
N TRP A 152 -9.75 5.89 -11.38
CA TRP A 152 -8.75 4.92 -11.82
C TRP A 152 -8.83 4.69 -13.33
N TRP A 153 -7.80 5.09 -14.05
CA TRP A 153 -7.67 4.83 -15.48
C TRP A 153 -7.37 3.37 -15.78
N SER A 154 -7.96 2.85 -16.85
CA SER A 154 -7.53 1.57 -17.42
C SER A 154 -6.11 1.67 -17.98
N PRO A 155 -5.33 0.57 -18.01
CA PRO A 155 -3.96 0.58 -18.53
C PRO A 155 -3.81 1.11 -19.95
N ASP A 156 -4.82 0.91 -20.80
CA ASP A 156 -4.89 1.38 -22.19
C ASP A 156 -5.40 2.83 -22.34
N SER A 157 -5.72 3.50 -21.22
CA SER A 157 -6.25 4.88 -21.18
C SER A 157 -7.62 5.08 -21.85
N LYS A 158 -8.35 4.02 -22.16
CA LYS A 158 -9.65 4.11 -22.84
C LYS A 158 -10.82 4.23 -21.89
N LYS A 159 -10.67 3.75 -20.66
CA LYS A 159 -11.73 3.77 -19.66
C LYS A 159 -11.26 4.42 -18.35
N ILE A 160 -12.21 4.99 -17.63
CA ILE A 160 -11.96 5.50 -16.28
C ILE A 160 -13.05 5.02 -15.33
N ALA A 161 -12.65 4.30 -14.29
CA ALA A 161 -13.53 3.94 -13.20
C ALA A 161 -13.47 5.01 -12.10
N PHE A 162 -14.56 5.23 -11.39
CA PHE A 162 -14.63 6.22 -10.32
C PHE A 162 -15.77 5.95 -9.35
N TYR A 163 -15.67 6.51 -8.14
CA TYR A 163 -16.75 6.48 -7.16
C TYR A 163 -17.91 7.40 -7.53
N LYS A 164 -19.12 6.90 -7.22
CA LYS A 164 -20.33 7.69 -7.03
C LYS A 164 -20.79 7.54 -5.59
N PHE A 165 -20.91 8.63 -4.86
CA PHE A 165 -21.52 8.65 -3.54
C PHE A 165 -22.83 9.42 -3.57
N ASN A 166 -23.80 8.96 -2.77
CA ASN A 166 -25.00 9.73 -2.46
C ASN A 166 -24.95 10.11 -0.98
N GLU A 167 -24.96 11.41 -0.70
CA GLU A 167 -24.87 11.94 0.66
C GLU A 167 -26.24 12.37 1.22
N LYS A 168 -27.33 11.98 0.55
CA LYS A 168 -28.68 12.32 0.98
C LYS A 168 -29.00 11.69 2.34
N GLY A 169 -29.44 12.50 3.28
CA GLY A 169 -29.75 12.05 4.64
C GLY A 169 -28.56 11.99 5.59
N ALA A 170 -27.33 12.15 5.09
CA ALA A 170 -26.17 12.26 5.97
C ALA A 170 -26.18 13.56 6.77
N LYS A 171 -25.80 13.47 8.04
CA LYS A 171 -25.58 14.67 8.85
C LYS A 171 -24.27 15.34 8.46
N GLN A 172 -24.30 16.67 8.52
CA GLN A 172 -23.13 17.47 8.22
C GLN A 172 -22.27 17.66 9.46
N TYR A 173 -20.97 17.62 9.24
CA TYR A 173 -19.95 17.96 10.21
C TYR A 173 -19.22 19.23 9.76
N TYR A 174 -18.97 20.11 10.72
CA TYR A 174 -18.39 21.42 10.47
C TYR A 174 -16.97 21.44 11.00
N VAL A 175 -16.00 21.71 10.13
CA VAL A 175 -14.58 21.80 10.48
C VAL A 175 -14.13 23.24 10.27
N LEU A 176 -13.69 23.87 11.35
CA LEU A 176 -13.09 25.20 11.28
C LEU A 176 -11.63 25.05 10.86
N LEU A 177 -11.29 25.62 9.73
CA LEU A 177 -9.94 25.66 9.17
C LEU A 177 -9.31 27.04 9.38
N ASP A 178 -8.00 27.14 9.14
CA ASP A 178 -7.26 28.39 9.12
C ASP A 178 -7.31 29.19 10.43
N GLN A 179 -7.45 28.51 11.58
CA GLN A 179 -7.60 29.12 12.90
C GLN A 179 -6.43 30.04 13.30
N LEU A 180 -5.30 29.98 12.58
CA LEU A 180 -4.13 30.84 12.80
C LEU A 180 -4.08 32.02 11.80
N GLN A 181 -5.04 32.11 10.90
CA GLN A 181 -5.19 33.23 9.95
C GLN A 181 -6.03 34.33 10.54
N LEU A 182 -6.03 35.52 9.89
CA LEU A 182 -6.87 36.66 10.30
C LEU A 182 -8.36 36.32 10.15
N TYR A 183 -8.71 35.50 9.17
CA TYR A 183 -10.07 35.01 8.93
C TYR A 183 -10.06 33.49 8.83
N ASP A 184 -10.98 32.87 9.54
CA ASP A 184 -11.21 31.44 9.49
C ASP A 184 -11.97 31.05 8.22
N SER A 185 -11.83 29.78 7.82
CA SER A 185 -12.69 29.17 6.80
C SER A 185 -13.44 27.98 7.38
N LEU A 186 -14.65 27.72 6.88
CA LEU A 186 -15.50 26.64 7.33
C LEU A 186 -15.60 25.58 6.24
N GLU A 187 -15.16 24.37 6.54
CA GLU A 187 -15.42 23.21 5.71
C GLU A 187 -16.62 22.44 6.23
N ILE A 188 -17.57 22.14 5.34
CA ILE A 188 -18.77 21.37 5.64
C ILE A 188 -18.67 20.03 4.90
N MET A 189 -18.75 18.93 5.62
CA MET A 189 -18.69 17.60 5.03
C MET A 189 -19.78 16.67 5.57
N SER A 190 -20.27 15.78 4.74
CA SER A 190 -21.14 14.70 5.17
C SER A 190 -20.31 13.65 5.90
N TYR A 191 -20.57 13.48 7.20
CA TYR A 191 -19.80 12.61 8.06
C TYR A 191 -20.72 11.82 9.00
N PRO A 192 -21.04 10.56 8.66
CA PRO A 192 -21.78 9.66 9.56
C PRO A 192 -20.97 9.42 10.83
N LYS A 193 -21.59 9.64 11.98
CA LYS A 193 -21.02 9.30 13.28
C LYS A 193 -21.31 7.85 13.64
N VAL A 194 -20.64 7.35 14.67
CA VAL A 194 -20.87 6.00 15.20
C VAL A 194 -22.37 5.76 15.45
N GLY A 195 -22.91 4.69 14.87
CA GLY A 195 -24.32 4.33 14.96
C GLY A 195 -25.23 4.94 13.89
N GLU A 196 -24.72 5.86 13.06
CA GLU A 196 -25.47 6.39 11.92
C GLU A 196 -25.27 5.49 10.66
N PRO A 197 -26.22 5.47 9.70
CA PRO A 197 -26.06 4.74 8.45
C PRO A 197 -24.83 5.22 7.65
N ASN A 198 -24.20 4.29 6.95
CA ASN A 198 -23.16 4.64 5.98
C ASN A 198 -23.76 5.30 4.74
N LEU A 199 -22.91 5.99 3.99
CA LEU A 199 -23.33 6.64 2.75
C LEU A 199 -23.33 5.63 1.60
N PRO A 200 -24.40 5.55 0.81
CA PRO A 200 -24.44 4.74 -0.39
C PRO A 200 -23.27 5.07 -1.33
N VAL A 201 -22.60 4.03 -1.79
CA VAL A 201 -21.47 4.10 -2.71
C VAL A 201 -21.66 3.15 -3.87
N ASP A 202 -21.40 3.63 -5.08
CA ASP A 202 -21.38 2.84 -6.30
C ASP A 202 -20.04 3.01 -7.02
N LEU A 203 -19.73 2.08 -7.90
CA LEU A 203 -18.60 2.15 -8.83
C LEU A 203 -19.13 2.36 -10.24
N MET A 204 -18.62 3.39 -10.88
CA MET A 204 -18.96 3.77 -12.27
C MET A 204 -17.75 3.55 -13.15
N VAL A 205 -17.97 3.26 -14.41
CA VAL A 205 -16.94 3.29 -15.46
C VAL A 205 -17.45 4.09 -16.63
N TYR A 206 -16.59 4.95 -17.19
CA TYR A 206 -16.85 5.72 -18.39
C TYR A 206 -15.89 5.29 -19.49
N ASP A 207 -16.42 4.96 -20.66
CA ASP A 207 -15.66 4.63 -21.85
C ASP A 207 -15.49 5.88 -22.72
N LEU A 208 -14.24 6.21 -23.06
CA LEU A 208 -13.91 7.41 -23.83
C LEU A 208 -14.25 7.29 -25.31
N GLU A 209 -14.25 6.06 -25.85
CA GLU A 209 -14.53 5.82 -27.27
C GLU A 209 -16.04 5.84 -27.55
N THR A 210 -16.80 5.09 -26.76
CA THR A 210 -18.27 5.02 -26.91
C THR A 210 -18.98 6.20 -26.26
N LYS A 211 -18.35 6.85 -25.28
CA LYS A 211 -18.92 7.89 -24.41
C LYS A 211 -20.07 7.40 -23.56
N GLU A 212 -20.09 6.12 -23.30
CA GLU A 212 -21.10 5.48 -22.45
C GLU A 212 -20.60 5.35 -21.01
N MET A 213 -21.56 5.35 -20.10
CA MET A 213 -21.32 5.15 -18.69
C MET A 213 -22.01 3.88 -18.21
N MET A 214 -21.26 3.00 -17.54
CA MET A 214 -21.75 1.79 -16.95
C MET A 214 -21.61 1.86 -15.43
N GLN A 215 -22.56 1.34 -14.69
CA GLN A 215 -22.47 1.11 -13.25
C GLN A 215 -22.18 -0.36 -13.00
N PHE A 216 -21.18 -0.66 -12.18
CA PHE A 216 -20.94 -2.05 -11.74
C PHE A 216 -22.03 -2.50 -10.76
N ASP A 217 -22.50 -3.72 -10.94
CA ASP A 217 -23.40 -4.37 -10.00
C ASP A 217 -22.65 -4.90 -8.76
N VAL A 218 -22.27 -3.99 -7.88
CA VAL A 218 -21.45 -4.28 -6.70
C VAL A 218 -22.20 -4.98 -5.57
N ARG A 219 -23.53 -5.20 -5.73
CA ARG A 219 -24.43 -5.76 -4.70
C ARG A 219 -25.31 -6.89 -5.20
N ASP A 220 -24.99 -7.48 -6.35
CA ASP A 220 -25.74 -8.60 -6.95
C ASP A 220 -27.25 -8.27 -7.13
N GLY A 221 -27.53 -7.11 -7.74
CA GLY A 221 -28.87 -6.62 -8.02
C GLY A 221 -29.64 -6.08 -6.81
N LYS A 222 -29.00 -5.94 -5.64
CA LYS A 222 -29.65 -5.42 -4.42
C LYS A 222 -29.43 -3.93 -4.26
N ASP A 223 -30.41 -3.27 -3.65
CA ASP A 223 -30.26 -1.90 -3.19
C ASP A 223 -29.20 -1.79 -2.06
N PHE A 224 -28.69 -0.58 -1.87
CA PHE A 224 -27.81 -0.32 -0.73
C PHE A 224 -28.56 -0.52 0.58
N ASP A 225 -28.02 -1.41 1.39
CA ASP A 225 -28.42 -1.60 2.78
C ASP A 225 -27.12 -1.69 3.60
N ASP A 226 -27.08 -1.01 4.73
CA ASP A 226 -25.89 -0.89 5.59
C ASP A 226 -25.48 -2.20 6.31
N GLY A 227 -26.09 -3.30 5.97
CA GLY A 227 -25.79 -4.65 6.50
C GLY A 227 -25.07 -5.59 5.53
N PRO A 228 -25.50 -5.69 4.27
CA PRO A 228 -24.95 -6.65 3.33
C PRO A 228 -23.61 -6.17 2.73
N LEU A 229 -22.99 -7.05 1.93
CA LEU A 229 -21.84 -6.73 1.11
C LEU A 229 -22.11 -5.53 0.20
N GLY A 230 -21.06 -4.78 -0.13
CA GLY A 230 -21.15 -3.52 -0.88
C GLY A 230 -21.37 -2.28 -0.02
N THR A 231 -21.28 -2.41 1.31
CA THR A 231 -21.26 -1.27 2.23
C THR A 231 -19.98 -0.46 2.09
N TYR A 232 -18.83 -1.13 2.04
CA TYR A 232 -17.54 -0.51 1.76
C TYR A 232 -16.92 -1.12 0.50
N LEU A 233 -16.45 -0.25 -0.41
CA LEU A 233 -15.79 -0.62 -1.67
C LEU A 233 -14.43 0.09 -1.71
N TYR A 234 -13.32 -0.65 -1.76
CA TYR A 234 -11.98 -0.05 -1.64
C TYR A 234 -10.90 -0.92 -2.32
N GLY A 235 -9.66 -0.42 -2.38
CA GLY A 235 -8.52 -1.16 -2.92
C GLY A 235 -8.64 -1.46 -4.41
N MET A 236 -9.05 -0.46 -5.18
CA MET A 236 -9.33 -0.58 -6.61
C MET A 236 -8.07 -0.70 -7.44
N SER A 237 -8.15 -1.54 -8.46
CA SER A 237 -7.16 -1.68 -9.52
C SER A 237 -7.79 -2.23 -10.79
N TRP A 238 -7.10 -2.10 -11.92
CA TRP A 238 -7.44 -2.81 -13.14
C TRP A 238 -6.57 -4.08 -13.24
N THR A 239 -7.09 -5.11 -13.93
CA THR A 239 -6.23 -6.19 -14.41
C THR A 239 -5.17 -5.62 -15.36
N PRO A 240 -3.98 -6.23 -15.47
CA PRO A 240 -2.93 -5.74 -16.36
C PRO A 240 -3.35 -5.59 -17.83
N ASP A 241 -4.27 -6.42 -18.28
CA ASP A 241 -4.84 -6.38 -19.63
C ASP A 241 -6.04 -5.40 -19.77
N GLY A 242 -6.46 -4.76 -18.68
CA GLY A 242 -7.57 -3.79 -18.64
C GLY A 242 -8.96 -4.36 -18.84
N LYS A 243 -9.13 -5.69 -18.83
CA LYS A 243 -10.43 -6.32 -19.10
C LYS A 243 -11.37 -6.35 -17.92
N GLU A 244 -10.84 -6.32 -16.70
CA GLU A 244 -11.65 -6.33 -15.49
C GLU A 244 -11.20 -5.25 -14.51
N PHE A 245 -12.15 -4.71 -13.75
CA PHE A 245 -11.91 -3.78 -12.65
C PHE A 245 -12.03 -4.51 -11.32
N LEU A 246 -10.96 -4.50 -10.53
CA LEU A 246 -10.82 -5.26 -9.31
C LEU A 246 -11.05 -4.37 -8.09
N TYR A 247 -11.74 -4.89 -7.07
CA TYR A 247 -12.01 -4.15 -5.85
C TYR A 247 -12.35 -5.09 -4.67
N HIS A 248 -12.15 -4.58 -3.46
CA HIS A 248 -12.64 -5.23 -2.24
C HIS A 248 -14.03 -4.71 -1.91
N SER A 249 -14.91 -5.60 -1.48
CA SER A 249 -16.27 -5.32 -1.01
C SER A 249 -16.46 -5.93 0.37
N THR A 250 -16.91 -5.14 1.36
CA THR A 250 -17.19 -5.66 2.70
C THR A 250 -18.60 -5.27 3.13
N ASN A 251 -19.12 -6.00 4.13
CA ASN A 251 -20.26 -5.57 4.90
C ASN A 251 -19.86 -4.52 5.95
N ARG A 252 -20.84 -3.91 6.63
CA ARG A 252 -20.60 -2.88 7.65
C ARG A 252 -19.72 -3.36 8.80
N LYS A 253 -19.85 -4.61 9.24
CA LYS A 253 -19.06 -5.19 10.32
C LYS A 253 -17.63 -5.53 9.90
N GLN A 254 -17.37 -5.58 8.59
CA GLN A 254 -16.11 -6.02 8.01
C GLN A 254 -15.69 -7.43 8.46
N ASP A 255 -16.67 -8.27 8.80
CA ASP A 255 -16.45 -9.69 9.12
C ASP A 255 -16.60 -10.60 7.89
N ILE A 256 -17.08 -10.03 6.77
CA ILE A 256 -17.12 -10.65 5.45
C ILE A 256 -16.49 -9.70 4.45
N MET A 257 -15.51 -10.19 3.68
CA MET A 257 -14.87 -9.47 2.60
C MET A 257 -14.85 -10.31 1.33
N GLU A 258 -15.17 -9.71 0.22
CA GLU A 258 -15.00 -10.27 -1.11
C GLU A 258 -14.03 -9.42 -1.93
N TYR A 259 -13.06 -10.06 -2.55
CA TYR A 259 -12.29 -9.50 -3.65
C TYR A 259 -13.04 -9.82 -4.93
N ARG A 260 -13.46 -8.82 -5.67
CA ARG A 260 -14.37 -8.93 -6.81
C ARG A 260 -13.74 -8.38 -8.08
N ALA A 261 -14.17 -8.91 -9.20
CA ALA A 261 -13.83 -8.44 -10.54
C ALA A 261 -15.10 -8.00 -11.25
N GLY A 262 -15.10 -6.81 -11.84
CA GLY A 262 -16.20 -6.24 -12.61
C GLY A 262 -15.84 -6.12 -14.09
N ASN A 263 -16.75 -6.56 -14.94
CA ASN A 263 -16.63 -6.38 -16.39
C ASN A 263 -17.06 -4.95 -16.77
N PRO A 264 -16.16 -4.11 -17.30
CA PRO A 264 -16.47 -2.71 -17.63
C PRO A 264 -17.42 -2.53 -18.81
N GLU A 265 -17.67 -3.59 -19.60
CA GLU A 265 -18.59 -3.55 -20.76
C GLU A 265 -20.05 -3.87 -20.36
N THR A 266 -20.23 -4.77 -19.38
CA THR A 266 -21.55 -5.23 -18.98
C THR A 266 -22.01 -4.72 -17.62
N GLY A 267 -21.07 -4.26 -16.78
CA GLY A 267 -21.33 -3.92 -15.38
C GLY A 267 -21.48 -5.14 -14.46
N GLU A 268 -21.50 -6.34 -15.00
CA GLU A 268 -21.56 -7.56 -14.21
C GLU A 268 -20.32 -7.74 -13.34
N THR A 269 -20.49 -8.32 -12.15
CA THR A 269 -19.38 -8.57 -11.23
C THR A 269 -19.39 -10.03 -10.78
N ARG A 270 -18.21 -10.53 -10.40
CA ARG A 270 -18.02 -11.87 -9.86
C ARG A 270 -17.10 -11.84 -8.64
N VAL A 271 -17.26 -12.81 -7.76
CA VAL A 271 -16.35 -13.02 -6.64
C VAL A 271 -15.10 -13.75 -7.12
N VAL A 272 -13.93 -13.24 -6.77
CA VAL A 272 -12.63 -13.87 -7.00
C VAL A 272 -12.16 -14.59 -5.73
N VAL A 273 -12.15 -13.89 -4.59
CA VAL A 273 -11.86 -14.50 -3.28
C VAL A 273 -12.88 -14.01 -2.26
N ARG A 274 -13.33 -14.91 -1.39
CA ARG A 274 -14.16 -14.56 -0.23
C ARG A 274 -13.46 -14.94 1.05
N GLU A 275 -13.40 -14.00 1.98
CA GLU A 275 -12.93 -14.17 3.35
C GLU A 275 -14.06 -13.91 4.33
N GLU A 276 -14.13 -14.72 5.36
CA GLU A 276 -15.17 -14.61 6.38
C GLU A 276 -14.59 -14.92 7.77
N TRP A 277 -14.76 -13.99 8.70
CA TRP A 277 -14.28 -14.13 10.07
C TRP A 277 -15.34 -13.62 11.06
N LEU A 278 -16.40 -14.38 11.25
CA LEU A 278 -17.58 -13.98 12.03
C LEU A 278 -17.28 -13.70 13.52
N ALA A 279 -16.17 -14.17 14.05
CA ALA A 279 -15.75 -13.92 15.42
C ALA A 279 -15.07 -12.56 15.63
N SER A 280 -14.65 -11.90 14.56
CA SER A 280 -13.91 -10.63 14.59
C SER A 280 -14.16 -9.83 13.30
N PHE A 281 -13.11 -9.39 12.62
CA PHE A 281 -13.17 -8.75 11.32
C PHE A 281 -12.08 -9.31 10.41
N THR A 282 -12.31 -9.29 9.11
CA THR A 282 -11.34 -9.73 8.11
C THR A 282 -10.22 -8.70 7.96
N LYS A 283 -9.05 -9.15 7.49
CA LYS A 283 -8.00 -8.22 7.07
C LYS A 283 -8.47 -7.45 5.85
N ASN A 284 -8.58 -6.12 5.96
CA ASN A 284 -9.14 -5.27 4.90
C ASN A 284 -8.33 -5.29 3.61
N THR A 285 -7.01 -5.33 3.71
CA THR A 285 -6.10 -5.36 2.56
C THR A 285 -5.12 -6.52 2.71
N PRO A 286 -5.52 -7.76 2.41
CA PRO A 286 -4.61 -8.89 2.37
C PRO A 286 -3.45 -8.63 1.40
N GLU A 287 -2.27 -9.15 1.72
CA GLU A 287 -1.17 -9.10 0.76
C GLU A 287 -1.50 -9.95 -0.46
N MET A 288 -1.34 -9.35 -1.63
CA MET A 288 -1.58 -9.99 -2.91
C MET A 288 -0.38 -9.77 -3.82
N ARG A 289 0.03 -10.82 -4.52
CA ARG A 289 1.09 -10.76 -5.52
C ARG A 289 0.61 -11.42 -6.82
N VAL A 290 0.45 -10.61 -7.85
CA VAL A 290 0.18 -11.10 -9.22
C VAL A 290 1.45 -11.71 -9.77
N LEU A 291 1.35 -12.89 -10.38
CA LEU A 291 2.46 -13.55 -11.05
C LEU A 291 2.62 -13.04 -12.49
N ALA A 292 3.84 -13.13 -13.01
CA ALA A 292 4.19 -12.65 -14.34
C ALA A 292 3.54 -13.46 -15.47
N ASP A 293 3.07 -14.68 -15.17
CA ASP A 293 2.32 -15.50 -16.12
C ASP A 293 0.95 -14.87 -16.49
N GLY A 294 0.46 -13.88 -15.70
CA GLY A 294 -0.82 -13.22 -15.91
C GLY A 294 -2.05 -14.09 -15.62
N GLU A 295 -1.86 -15.33 -15.21
CA GLU A 295 -2.93 -16.31 -14.95
C GLU A 295 -3.16 -16.55 -13.46
N HIS A 296 -2.13 -16.34 -12.63
CA HIS A 296 -2.17 -16.66 -11.21
C HIS A 296 -1.85 -15.45 -10.33
N PHE A 297 -2.30 -15.53 -9.08
CA PHE A 297 -1.88 -14.62 -8.01
C PHE A 297 -1.77 -15.35 -6.68
N ILE A 298 -0.88 -14.84 -5.82
CA ILE A 298 -0.72 -15.28 -4.43
C ILE A 298 -1.60 -14.39 -3.56
N TRP A 299 -2.33 -14.99 -2.65
CA TRP A 299 -3.24 -14.33 -1.74
C TRP A 299 -2.94 -14.71 -0.29
N ALA A 300 -2.82 -13.70 0.59
CA ALA A 300 -2.71 -13.91 2.04
C ALA A 300 -4.10 -14.08 2.66
N SER A 301 -4.26 -15.06 3.54
CA SER A 301 -5.53 -15.33 4.21
C SER A 301 -5.32 -15.88 5.61
N GLU A 302 -6.17 -15.45 6.54
CA GLU A 302 -6.20 -15.91 7.94
C GLU A 302 -7.26 -17.01 8.17
N ARG A 303 -7.80 -17.63 7.11
CA ARG A 303 -8.92 -18.60 7.15
C ARG A 303 -8.66 -19.83 8.03
N THR A 304 -7.41 -20.13 8.36
CA THR A 304 -7.01 -21.23 9.25
C THR A 304 -6.66 -20.78 10.67
N GLY A 305 -6.86 -19.49 10.99
CA GLY A 305 -6.53 -18.90 12.29
C GLY A 305 -5.16 -18.20 12.32
N PHE A 306 -4.34 -18.42 11.31
CA PHE A 306 -3.05 -17.76 11.09
C PHE A 306 -2.96 -17.28 9.64
N ASN A 307 -2.24 -16.19 9.42
CA ASN A 307 -1.98 -15.73 8.06
C ASN A 307 -1.13 -16.77 7.32
N ASN A 308 -1.62 -17.20 6.16
CA ASN A 308 -0.97 -18.13 5.26
C ASN A 308 -1.15 -17.66 3.81
N TYR A 309 -0.37 -18.19 2.87
CA TYR A 309 -0.43 -17.87 1.46
C TYR A 309 -1.07 -18.97 0.64
N TYR A 310 -1.88 -18.56 -0.35
CA TYR A 310 -2.64 -19.42 -1.23
C TYR A 310 -2.44 -18.99 -2.68
N LEU A 311 -2.31 -19.94 -3.59
CA LEU A 311 -2.24 -19.70 -5.03
C LEU A 311 -3.62 -19.82 -5.64
N TYR A 312 -4.03 -18.81 -6.41
CA TYR A 312 -5.31 -18.72 -7.08
C TYR A 312 -5.17 -18.44 -8.57
N ASN A 313 -6.13 -18.91 -9.35
CA ASN A 313 -6.42 -18.44 -10.69
C ASN A 313 -7.30 -17.16 -10.62
N TRP A 314 -7.30 -16.35 -11.68
CA TRP A 314 -8.14 -15.16 -11.75
C TRP A 314 -9.65 -15.46 -11.77
N ASP A 315 -10.06 -16.66 -12.16
CA ASP A 315 -11.45 -17.08 -12.08
C ASP A 315 -11.95 -17.34 -10.64
N GLY A 316 -11.07 -17.28 -9.65
CA GLY A 316 -11.34 -17.53 -8.24
C GLY A 316 -11.09 -18.99 -7.82
N THR A 317 -10.62 -19.84 -8.70
CA THR A 317 -10.28 -21.22 -8.35
C THR A 317 -9.00 -21.26 -7.51
N LEU A 318 -9.08 -21.86 -6.32
CA LEU A 318 -7.92 -22.15 -5.50
C LEU A 318 -7.08 -23.27 -6.15
N VAL A 319 -5.84 -22.96 -6.50
CA VAL A 319 -4.90 -23.94 -7.05
C VAL A 319 -4.36 -24.82 -5.92
N ASN A 320 -3.69 -24.20 -4.94
CA ASN A 320 -3.22 -24.87 -3.73
C ASN A 320 -2.86 -23.88 -2.62
N PRO A 321 -2.83 -24.30 -1.35
CA PRO A 321 -2.13 -23.56 -0.32
C PRO A 321 -0.62 -23.63 -0.56
N ILE A 322 0.05 -22.47 -0.46
CA ILE A 322 1.52 -22.37 -0.55
C ILE A 322 2.13 -22.60 0.82
N THR A 323 1.51 -22.03 1.88
CA THR A 323 1.92 -22.25 3.27
C THR A 323 0.75 -22.79 4.10
N GLN A 324 1.06 -23.58 5.14
CA GLN A 324 0.05 -24.16 6.04
C GLN A 324 0.64 -24.25 7.44
N HIS A 325 0.79 -23.09 8.09
CA HIS A 325 1.43 -22.99 9.40
C HIS A 325 0.42 -22.63 10.49
N GLU A 326 0.74 -23.07 11.70
CA GLU A 326 0.08 -22.67 12.96
C GLU A 326 0.86 -21.53 13.66
N PHE A 327 1.48 -20.65 12.86
CA PHE A 327 2.13 -19.42 13.26
C PHE A 327 1.97 -18.36 12.16
N GLU A 328 2.20 -17.11 12.51
CA GLU A 328 2.01 -15.96 11.62
C GLU A 328 3.03 -15.93 10.49
N VAL A 329 2.57 -16.04 9.26
CA VAL A 329 3.33 -15.70 8.05
C VAL A 329 3.15 -14.20 7.80
N ALA A 330 4.25 -13.44 7.69
CA ALA A 330 4.18 -11.98 7.78
C ALA A 330 4.10 -11.28 6.43
N ASN A 331 5.11 -11.47 5.57
CA ASN A 331 5.17 -10.83 4.25
C ASN A 331 6.01 -11.62 3.25
N ILE A 332 5.68 -11.50 1.98
CA ILE A 332 6.49 -12.02 0.87
C ILE A 332 7.71 -11.12 0.71
N VAL A 333 8.90 -11.71 0.68
CA VAL A 333 10.15 -10.99 0.40
C VAL A 333 10.44 -11.01 -1.09
N ARG A 334 10.31 -12.21 -1.72
CA ARG A 334 10.57 -12.41 -3.14
C ARG A 334 9.79 -13.60 -3.68
N VAL A 335 9.31 -13.48 -4.90
CA VAL A 335 8.85 -14.61 -5.71
C VAL A 335 9.83 -14.78 -6.86
N ASP A 336 10.37 -15.97 -7.00
CA ASP A 336 11.16 -16.41 -8.14
C ASP A 336 10.30 -17.35 -8.97
N GLU A 337 9.70 -16.78 -10.01
CA GLU A 337 8.73 -17.52 -10.82
C GLU A 337 9.40 -18.50 -11.77
N GLU A 338 10.64 -18.22 -12.18
CA GLU A 338 11.42 -19.13 -13.04
C GLU A 338 11.74 -20.43 -12.30
N ASP A 339 12.15 -20.32 -11.02
CA ASP A 339 12.42 -21.48 -10.16
C ASP A 339 11.17 -22.02 -9.43
N GLY A 340 10.03 -21.31 -9.53
CA GLY A 340 8.78 -21.64 -8.86
C GLY A 340 8.88 -21.59 -7.32
N VAL A 341 9.55 -20.59 -6.77
CA VAL A 341 9.89 -20.48 -5.35
C VAL A 341 9.47 -19.11 -4.78
N MET A 342 8.96 -19.11 -3.55
CA MET A 342 8.67 -17.93 -2.77
C MET A 342 9.55 -17.87 -1.52
N TYR A 343 10.11 -16.69 -1.25
CA TYR A 343 10.77 -16.36 0.00
C TYR A 343 9.84 -15.44 0.81
N TYR A 344 9.68 -15.75 2.08
CA TYR A 344 8.76 -14.99 2.95
C TYR A 344 9.27 -14.92 4.39
N MET A 345 8.84 -13.89 5.10
CA MET A 345 9.10 -13.77 6.54
C MET A 345 7.96 -14.41 7.33
N ALA A 346 8.32 -15.05 8.44
CA ALA A 346 7.36 -15.67 9.35
C ALA A 346 7.82 -15.59 10.81
N ARG A 347 6.87 -15.65 11.73
CA ARG A 347 7.10 -15.68 13.17
C ARG A 347 7.22 -17.12 13.67
N SER A 348 8.13 -17.89 13.06
CA SER A 348 8.37 -19.28 13.38
C SER A 348 9.40 -19.47 14.51
N GLY A 349 9.43 -20.67 15.12
CA GLY A 349 10.31 -20.99 16.22
C GLY A 349 9.64 -20.77 17.60
N ASP A 350 10.41 -20.87 18.66
CA ASP A 350 9.89 -20.85 20.04
C ASP A 350 9.44 -19.45 20.53
N ASN A 351 9.90 -18.40 19.85
CA ASN A 351 9.57 -17.02 20.15
C ASN A 351 8.94 -16.32 18.93
N HIS A 352 7.63 -16.20 18.93
CA HIS A 352 6.85 -15.57 17.87
C HIS A 352 7.04 -14.05 17.77
N MET A 353 7.86 -13.42 18.61
CA MET A 353 8.27 -12.03 18.44
C MET A 353 9.45 -11.88 17.45
N LYS A 354 10.05 -12.98 17.04
CA LYS A 354 11.22 -13.00 16.16
C LYS A 354 10.81 -13.40 14.74
N MET A 355 11.27 -12.62 13.78
CA MET A 355 11.04 -12.87 12.36
C MET A 355 12.10 -13.80 11.80
N GLN A 356 11.67 -14.75 10.98
CA GLN A 356 12.50 -15.74 10.32
C GLN A 356 12.28 -15.72 8.81
N LEU A 357 13.32 -15.93 8.03
CA LEU A 357 13.21 -16.15 6.59
C LEU A 357 12.91 -17.61 6.28
N HIS A 358 11.91 -17.82 5.45
CA HIS A 358 11.53 -19.10 4.90
C HIS A 358 11.62 -19.10 3.37
N ARG A 359 11.79 -20.29 2.81
CA ARG A 359 11.70 -20.56 1.38
C ARG A 359 10.75 -21.72 1.16
N VAL A 360 9.81 -21.58 0.24
CA VAL A 360 8.83 -22.60 -0.13
C VAL A 360 8.64 -22.63 -1.64
N ARG A 361 8.29 -23.77 -2.21
CA ARG A 361 7.86 -23.84 -3.61
C ARG A 361 6.42 -23.34 -3.75
N LEU A 362 6.08 -22.76 -4.90
CA LEU A 362 4.71 -22.30 -5.17
C LEU A 362 3.67 -23.44 -5.15
N ASP A 363 4.10 -24.71 -5.29
CA ASP A 363 3.25 -25.89 -5.11
C ASP A 363 3.07 -26.30 -3.63
N GLY A 364 3.55 -25.49 -2.68
CA GLY A 364 3.44 -25.73 -1.24
C GLY A 364 4.43 -26.74 -0.66
N LYS A 365 5.38 -27.26 -1.47
CA LYS A 365 6.36 -28.24 -1.03
C LYS A 365 7.69 -27.60 -0.67
N LYS A 366 8.51 -28.35 0.11
CA LYS A 366 9.88 -28.02 0.48
C LYS A 366 9.99 -26.68 1.23
N ASP A 367 9.04 -26.43 2.11
CA ASP A 367 9.15 -25.30 3.03
C ASP A 367 10.34 -25.51 3.98
N THR A 368 11.21 -24.51 4.06
CA THR A 368 12.43 -24.56 4.83
C THR A 368 12.74 -23.20 5.44
N ARG A 369 12.97 -23.16 6.75
CA ARG A 369 13.50 -21.98 7.43
C ARG A 369 15.00 -21.86 7.12
N LEU A 370 15.43 -20.67 6.71
CA LEU A 370 16.82 -20.38 6.31
C LEU A 370 17.61 -19.65 7.40
N THR A 371 16.97 -19.16 8.46
CA THR A 371 17.57 -18.32 9.49
C THR A 371 17.56 -18.98 10.87
N ASP A 372 18.42 -18.50 11.78
CA ASP A 372 18.53 -18.96 13.16
C ASP A 372 17.35 -18.51 14.01
N PRO A 373 16.51 -19.41 14.55
CA PRO A 373 15.34 -19.06 15.35
C PRO A 373 15.67 -18.37 16.68
N SER A 374 16.91 -18.40 17.13
CA SER A 374 17.36 -17.69 18.33
C SER A 374 17.46 -16.18 18.14
N MET A 375 17.54 -15.71 16.88
CA MET A 375 17.70 -14.31 16.49
C MET A 375 16.45 -13.77 15.79
N ASN A 376 16.31 -12.45 15.72
CA ASN A 376 15.35 -11.75 14.86
C ASN A 376 16.07 -11.28 13.60
N HIS A 377 15.44 -11.45 12.45
CA HIS A 377 16.02 -11.24 11.13
C HIS A 377 15.29 -10.18 10.32
N SER A 378 16.03 -9.42 9.55
CA SER A 378 15.53 -8.55 8.49
C SER A 378 16.40 -8.76 7.26
N VAL A 379 15.80 -9.23 6.16
CA VAL A 379 16.53 -9.73 5.01
C VAL A 379 16.28 -8.91 3.75
N ASP A 380 17.31 -8.85 2.91
CA ASP A 380 17.28 -8.26 1.57
C ASP A 380 17.94 -9.25 0.59
N ILE A 381 17.14 -9.82 -0.33
CA ILE A 381 17.57 -10.91 -1.22
C ILE A 381 18.13 -10.33 -2.52
N ALA A 382 19.29 -10.82 -2.93
CA ALA A 382 19.93 -10.45 -4.18
C ALA A 382 19.04 -10.75 -5.41
N PRO A 383 19.18 -10.00 -6.51
CA PRO A 383 18.40 -10.22 -7.74
C PRO A 383 18.53 -11.63 -8.30
N ASP A 384 19.67 -12.30 -8.13
CA ASP A 384 19.91 -13.68 -8.58
C ASP A 384 19.29 -14.76 -7.67
N GLY A 385 18.70 -14.38 -6.53
CA GLY A 385 18.11 -15.30 -5.55
C GLY A 385 19.10 -16.22 -4.82
N LYS A 386 20.42 -16.06 -5.03
CA LYS A 386 21.45 -16.96 -4.49
C LYS A 386 22.11 -16.45 -3.22
N HIS A 387 21.91 -15.18 -2.90
CA HIS A 387 22.48 -14.53 -1.73
C HIS A 387 21.45 -13.64 -1.08
N PHE A 388 21.63 -13.36 0.19
CA PHE A 388 20.87 -12.30 0.88
C PHE A 388 21.71 -11.65 1.97
N ILE A 389 21.44 -10.39 2.20
CA ILE A 389 21.89 -9.66 3.39
C ILE A 389 20.89 -9.93 4.50
N ASP A 390 21.39 -10.26 5.67
CA ASP A 390 20.60 -10.51 6.86
C ASP A 390 21.08 -9.62 8.01
N ILE A 391 20.20 -8.76 8.50
CA ILE A 391 20.43 -7.98 9.70
C ILE A 391 19.87 -8.74 10.88
N VAL A 392 20.75 -9.31 11.69
CA VAL A 392 20.40 -10.14 12.83
C VAL A 392 20.55 -9.39 14.15
N GLN A 393 19.55 -9.48 15.03
CA GLN A 393 19.56 -8.83 16.32
C GLN A 393 18.59 -9.47 17.33
N THR A 394 18.72 -9.13 18.59
CA THR A 394 17.68 -9.32 19.62
C THR A 394 17.62 -8.05 20.48
N HIS A 395 16.67 -7.99 21.42
CA HIS A 395 16.59 -6.81 22.31
C HIS A 395 17.85 -6.59 23.19
N ASN A 396 18.66 -7.63 23.40
CA ASN A 396 19.92 -7.59 24.18
C ASN A 396 21.16 -7.93 23.34
N THR A 397 21.02 -8.15 22.06
CA THR A 397 22.12 -8.41 21.11
C THR A 397 22.11 -7.33 20.03
N PRO A 398 23.15 -6.49 19.95
CA PRO A 398 23.24 -5.45 18.95
C PRO A 398 23.12 -6.01 17.53
N PRO A 399 22.60 -5.24 16.58
CA PRO A 399 22.49 -5.69 15.19
C PRO A 399 23.87 -5.97 14.58
N ARG A 400 23.92 -7.04 13.77
CA ARG A 400 25.03 -7.39 12.88
C ARG A 400 24.48 -7.65 11.50
N THR A 401 25.24 -7.30 10.49
CA THR A 401 24.89 -7.55 9.10
C THR A 401 25.71 -8.73 8.56
N LEU A 402 25.02 -9.73 8.04
CA LEU A 402 25.58 -10.95 7.50
C LEU A 402 25.31 -11.03 6.00
N LEU A 403 26.24 -11.58 5.23
CA LEU A 403 26.01 -12.06 3.88
C LEU A 403 25.80 -13.58 3.95
N ILE A 404 24.69 -14.08 3.43
CA ILE A 404 24.25 -15.47 3.55
C ILE A 404 23.93 -16.01 2.15
N ASP A 405 24.21 -17.30 1.89
CA ASP A 405 23.80 -17.98 0.66
C ASP A 405 22.36 -18.50 0.72
N ASP A 406 21.83 -18.96 -0.40
CA ASP A 406 20.46 -19.49 -0.56
C ASP A 406 20.17 -20.77 0.26
N LYS A 407 21.18 -21.30 0.94
CA LYS A 407 21.08 -22.46 1.84
C LYS A 407 21.17 -22.07 3.33
N GLY A 408 21.28 -20.77 3.63
CA GLY A 408 21.40 -20.28 4.99
C GLY A 408 22.83 -20.31 5.56
N LYS A 409 23.87 -20.50 4.73
CA LYS A 409 25.24 -20.49 5.17
C LYS A 409 25.81 -19.06 5.19
N GLU A 410 26.36 -18.65 6.33
CA GLU A 410 27.08 -17.38 6.48
C GLU A 410 28.35 -17.39 5.59
N LEU A 411 28.48 -16.38 4.75
CA LEU A 411 29.62 -16.16 3.85
C LEU A 411 30.56 -15.07 4.35
N ASP A 412 30.01 -14.00 4.93
CA ASP A 412 30.77 -12.86 5.48
C ASP A 412 29.97 -12.05 6.51
N VAL A 413 30.65 -11.19 7.28
CA VAL A 413 30.09 -10.31 8.33
C VAL A 413 30.59 -8.89 8.11
N PHE A 414 29.72 -7.87 8.25
CA PHE A 414 30.02 -6.45 8.05
C PHE A 414 29.91 -5.63 9.33
#